data_8d912694a27637b226388f390a80295f
#
_entry.id   8d912694a27637b226388f390a80295f
#
_cell.length_a   1.000
_cell.length_b   1.000
_cell.length_c   1.000
_cell.angle_alpha   90.00
_cell.angle_beta   90.00
_cell.angle_gamma   90.00
#
_symmetry.space_group_name_H-M   'P 1'
#
loop_
_entity.id
_entity.type
_entity.pdbx_description
1 polymer ?
#
loop_
_entity_poly.entity_id
_entity_poly.type
_entity_poly.pdbx_seq_one_letter_code
_entity_poly.pdbx_strand_id
1 'polypeptide(L)'
;MEYRLKEILQDKGYIRGPFGSSLKRNELKSTGIPVYEQQHAIYATREFRYYIDEEKYSQMKRFTVKPKDLIISCSGTIGKVDLISEKDPIGIISQALLILRANTDIVLPEYLFYFLKSDYGYNSIISRSMGSVQVNIAKREVIENIKINIPSLKEQEKIVKILSNIDEKIKLNNQINDNLFKIGDQLYFENFDKYKKELPDGYRIVKLGDAVSNYDSKRKPMSRRERELHQGLYPYYGATSIIDYVDDYIFDYTYLLMGEDGTVKTDEGYPVLQYIWGKNWINNHAHVLKGEKISTEFLVFALRKINIESMITGAVQPKINQENMNKIEFVIGTESKNREYENIFTNIMNKYKNIIEENKRLEQLRDILLPKLMNGEINLDKI
;
A
#
# COMPACT_ATOMS: atom_id res chain seq x y z
N MET A 1 16.99 -4.95 -30.36
CA MET A 1 16.70 -6.19 -31.15
C MET A 1 15.41 -6.81 -30.67
N GLU A 2 14.61 -7.44 -31.56
CA GLU A 2 13.37 -8.12 -31.15
C GLU A 2 13.69 -9.56 -30.73
N TYR A 3 13.28 -9.95 -29.54
CA TYR A 3 13.40 -11.30 -28.99
C TYR A 3 12.02 -11.83 -28.61
N ARG A 4 11.87 -13.15 -28.54
CA ARG A 4 10.77 -13.79 -27.82
C ARG A 4 11.15 -13.91 -26.33
N LEU A 5 10.18 -13.83 -25.44
CA LEU A 5 10.45 -13.93 -24.00
C LEU A 5 11.29 -15.17 -23.65
N LYS A 6 11.00 -16.33 -24.25
CA LYS A 6 11.78 -17.56 -23.99
C LYS A 6 13.27 -17.45 -24.35
N GLU A 7 13.64 -16.59 -25.29
CA GLU A 7 15.01 -16.43 -25.76
C GLU A 7 15.87 -15.57 -24.82
N ILE A 8 15.22 -14.82 -23.95
CA ILE A 8 15.85 -13.95 -22.92
C ILE A 8 15.76 -14.53 -21.53
N LEU A 9 15.20 -15.73 -21.35
CA LEU A 9 15.22 -16.46 -20.09
C LEU A 9 16.39 -17.45 -20.06
N GLN A 10 16.85 -17.80 -18.87
CA GLN A 10 17.79 -18.90 -18.67
C GLN A 10 17.17 -20.23 -19.13
N ASP A 11 18.01 -21.24 -19.37
CA ASP A 11 17.48 -22.60 -19.55
C ASP A 11 16.60 -22.97 -18.34
N LYS A 12 15.39 -23.47 -18.65
CA LYS A 12 14.36 -23.75 -17.64
C LYS A 12 13.97 -22.54 -16.75
N GLY A 13 14.19 -21.31 -17.21
CA GLY A 13 13.88 -20.08 -16.50
C GLY A 13 12.38 -19.74 -16.38
N TYR A 14 11.49 -20.49 -17.03
CA TYR A 14 10.03 -20.43 -16.86
C TYR A 14 9.59 -21.50 -15.87
N ILE A 15 9.25 -21.13 -14.62
CA ILE A 15 8.90 -22.07 -13.56
C ILE A 15 7.52 -21.75 -13.03
N ARG A 16 6.53 -22.50 -13.45
CA ARG A 16 5.17 -22.45 -12.93
C ARG A 16 5.12 -23.13 -11.57
N GLY A 17 4.43 -22.55 -10.59
CA GLY A 17 4.28 -23.12 -9.25
C GLY A 17 3.68 -24.53 -9.25
N PRO A 18 3.85 -25.29 -8.16
CA PRO A 18 3.46 -26.70 -8.07
C PRO A 18 1.96 -26.88 -8.27
N PHE A 19 1.56 -27.90 -9.01
CA PHE A 19 0.16 -28.24 -9.26
C PHE A 19 -0.29 -29.44 -8.43
N GLY A 20 -1.59 -29.53 -8.18
CA GLY A 20 -2.24 -30.67 -7.56
C GLY A 20 -1.76 -30.94 -6.13
N SER A 21 -1.41 -32.18 -5.85
CA SER A 21 -1.00 -32.67 -4.54
C SER A 21 0.46 -32.40 -4.16
N SER A 22 1.21 -31.67 -4.99
CA SER A 22 2.65 -31.43 -4.75
C SER A 22 2.93 -30.60 -3.50
N LEU A 23 2.00 -29.72 -3.10
CA LEU A 23 2.07 -28.96 -1.85
C LEU A 23 0.67 -28.97 -1.21
N LYS A 24 0.47 -29.87 -0.27
CA LYS A 24 -0.83 -30.05 0.41
C LYS A 24 -0.94 -29.09 1.58
N ARG A 25 -2.17 -28.71 1.91
CA ARG A 25 -2.44 -27.79 3.03
C ARG A 25 -1.96 -28.30 4.39
N ASN A 26 -1.96 -29.61 4.61
CA ASN A 26 -1.48 -30.24 5.84
C ASN A 26 0.07 -30.30 5.93
N GLU A 27 0.80 -30.00 4.86
CA GLU A 27 2.25 -29.91 4.84
C GLU A 27 2.74 -28.47 5.16
N LEU A 28 1.81 -27.50 5.21
CA LEU A 28 2.09 -26.11 5.54
C LEU A 28 2.24 -25.95 7.07
N LYS A 29 3.26 -25.21 7.47
CA LYS A 29 3.63 -24.95 8.87
C LYS A 29 3.59 -23.43 9.15
N SER A 30 3.68 -23.08 10.43
CA SER A 30 3.79 -21.69 10.90
C SER A 30 5.23 -21.16 10.92
N THR A 31 6.22 -22.05 10.81
CA THR A 31 7.66 -21.70 10.83
C THR A 31 8.44 -22.62 9.90
N GLY A 32 9.62 -22.21 9.45
CA GLY A 32 10.51 -22.96 8.57
C GLY A 32 10.91 -22.19 7.33
N ILE A 33 10.93 -22.86 6.17
CA ILE A 33 11.25 -22.26 4.88
C ILE A 33 9.99 -21.63 4.29
N PRO A 34 9.99 -20.32 3.96
CA PRO A 34 8.79 -19.58 3.56
C PRO A 34 8.23 -20.04 2.23
N VAL A 35 6.90 -19.98 2.11
CA VAL A 35 6.16 -20.21 0.88
C VAL A 35 5.69 -18.86 0.32
N TYR A 36 6.22 -18.49 -0.83
CA TYR A 36 5.79 -17.29 -1.55
C TYR A 36 4.40 -17.52 -2.15
N GLU A 37 3.48 -16.64 -1.82
CA GLU A 37 2.12 -16.62 -2.32
C GLU A 37 1.89 -15.41 -3.23
N GLN A 38 0.77 -15.35 -3.91
CA GLN A 38 0.45 -14.25 -4.82
C GLN A 38 0.51 -12.85 -4.17
N GLN A 39 0.23 -12.72 -2.87
CA GLN A 39 0.33 -11.45 -2.15
C GLN A 39 1.73 -10.84 -2.23
N HIS A 40 2.78 -11.67 -2.28
CA HIS A 40 4.15 -11.22 -2.41
C HIS A 40 4.45 -10.57 -3.78
N ALA A 41 3.79 -11.04 -4.84
CA ALA A 41 3.86 -10.41 -6.16
C ALA A 41 2.92 -9.20 -6.31
N ILE A 42 1.79 -9.18 -5.60
CA ILE A 42 0.77 -8.12 -5.70
C ILE A 42 1.17 -6.90 -4.88
N TYR A 43 1.62 -7.11 -3.64
CA TYR A 43 1.88 -6.05 -2.65
C TYR A 43 3.35 -5.85 -2.33
N ALA A 44 4.25 -6.61 -2.97
CA ALA A 44 5.69 -6.62 -2.68
C ALA A 44 6.02 -6.83 -1.18
N THR A 45 5.13 -7.52 -0.45
CA THR A 45 5.33 -7.84 0.97
C THR A 45 6.25 -9.04 1.14
N ARG A 46 6.86 -9.15 2.34
CA ARG A 46 7.63 -10.32 2.78
C ARG A 46 7.10 -10.87 4.11
N GLU A 47 5.79 -10.67 4.34
CA GLU A 47 5.06 -11.29 5.44
C GLU A 47 4.55 -12.65 5.00
N PHE A 48 5.06 -13.72 5.63
CA PHE A 48 4.74 -15.09 5.23
C PHE A 48 3.77 -15.72 6.21
N ARG A 49 2.68 -16.28 5.68
CA ARG A 49 1.69 -17.04 6.44
C ARG A 49 2.05 -18.52 6.55
N TYR A 50 2.75 -19.05 5.56
CA TYR A 50 3.01 -20.46 5.41
C TYR A 50 4.48 -20.73 5.17
N TYR A 51 4.91 -21.84 5.76
CA TYR A 51 6.26 -22.36 5.69
C TYR A 51 6.22 -23.85 5.41
N ILE A 52 7.37 -24.43 5.03
CA ILE A 52 7.59 -25.88 4.89
C ILE A 52 8.85 -26.28 5.65
N ASP A 53 9.01 -27.57 5.93
CA ASP A 53 10.23 -28.11 6.50
C ASP A 53 11.29 -28.38 5.44
N GLU A 54 12.51 -28.73 5.89
CA GLU A 54 13.67 -29.05 5.05
C GLU A 54 13.42 -30.28 4.15
N GLU A 55 12.70 -31.29 4.63
CA GLU A 55 12.38 -32.48 3.86
C GLU A 55 11.51 -32.13 2.67
N LYS A 56 10.43 -31.39 2.90
CA LYS A 56 9.54 -30.91 1.85
C LYS A 56 10.25 -29.96 0.88
N TYR A 57 11.08 -29.06 1.42
CA TYR A 57 11.89 -28.18 0.57
C TYR A 57 12.82 -28.96 -0.35
N SER A 58 13.45 -30.02 0.14
CA SER A 58 14.34 -30.87 -0.68
C SER A 58 13.63 -31.49 -1.86
N GLN A 59 12.34 -31.89 -1.68
CA GLN A 59 11.49 -32.41 -2.77
C GLN A 59 11.06 -31.32 -3.77
N MET A 60 11.06 -30.05 -3.34
CA MET A 60 10.51 -28.93 -4.07
C MET A 60 11.56 -27.93 -4.58
N LYS A 61 12.83 -28.26 -4.55
CA LYS A 61 13.96 -27.38 -4.98
C LYS A 61 13.78 -26.72 -6.33
N ARG A 62 13.05 -27.34 -7.24
CA ARG A 62 12.73 -26.77 -8.55
C ARG A 62 11.98 -25.43 -8.44
N PHE A 63 11.18 -25.26 -7.40
CA PHE A 63 10.30 -24.09 -7.20
C PHE A 63 10.93 -23.00 -6.31
N THR A 64 12.22 -23.16 -6.01
CA THR A 64 12.96 -22.20 -5.18
C THR A 64 13.11 -20.86 -5.88
N VAL A 65 12.78 -19.78 -5.17
CA VAL A 65 13.09 -18.42 -5.59
C VAL A 65 14.57 -18.12 -5.38
N LYS A 66 15.15 -17.36 -6.28
CA LYS A 66 16.52 -16.87 -6.22
C LYS A 66 16.54 -15.35 -6.33
N PRO A 67 17.55 -14.67 -5.81
CA PRO A 67 17.76 -13.26 -6.10
C PRO A 67 17.65 -12.98 -7.59
N LYS A 68 17.00 -11.88 -7.94
CA LYS A 68 16.73 -11.44 -9.32
C LYS A 68 15.71 -12.29 -10.10
N ASP A 69 15.04 -13.26 -9.48
CA ASP A 69 13.85 -13.88 -10.07
C ASP A 69 12.69 -12.89 -10.07
N LEU A 70 11.90 -12.91 -11.15
CA LEU A 70 10.63 -12.21 -11.20
C LEU A 70 9.52 -13.19 -10.80
N ILE A 71 8.73 -12.84 -9.79
CA ILE A 71 7.55 -13.61 -9.40
C ILE A 71 6.29 -12.93 -9.94
N ILE A 72 5.39 -13.71 -10.55
CA ILE A 72 4.18 -13.20 -11.20
C ILE A 72 2.95 -13.89 -10.61
N SER A 73 1.95 -13.11 -10.22
CA SER A 73 0.68 -13.63 -9.70
C SER A 73 -0.16 -14.26 -10.82
N CYS A 74 -0.71 -15.45 -10.56
CA CYS A 74 -1.38 -16.26 -11.57
C CYS A 74 -2.82 -16.64 -11.20
N SER A 75 -3.33 -16.18 -10.07
CA SER A 75 -4.69 -16.45 -9.58
C SER A 75 -5.26 -15.19 -8.89
N GLY A 76 -6.57 -15.02 -8.89
CA GLY A 76 -7.21 -13.82 -8.32
C GLY A 76 -6.78 -12.55 -9.04
N THR A 77 -5.97 -11.72 -8.41
CA THR A 77 -5.34 -10.56 -9.05
C THR A 77 -4.11 -11.03 -9.83
N ILE A 78 -4.29 -11.26 -11.14
CA ILE A 78 -3.27 -11.84 -12.02
C ILE A 78 -2.38 -10.79 -12.68
N GLY A 79 -1.17 -11.25 -13.13
CA GLY A 79 -0.24 -10.44 -13.91
C GLY A 79 0.54 -9.40 -13.10
N LYS A 80 0.37 -9.35 -11.77
CA LYS A 80 1.21 -8.50 -10.93
C LYS A 80 2.58 -9.15 -10.76
N VAL A 81 3.62 -8.34 -10.85
CA VAL A 81 5.02 -8.80 -10.85
C VAL A 81 5.79 -8.12 -9.74
N ASP A 82 6.66 -8.87 -9.08
CA ASP A 82 7.67 -8.37 -8.15
C ASP A 82 9.03 -9.02 -8.42
N LEU A 83 10.09 -8.33 -8.01
CA LEU A 83 11.48 -8.75 -8.20
C LEU A 83 12.07 -9.20 -6.86
N ILE A 84 12.58 -10.42 -6.80
CA ILE A 84 13.24 -10.97 -5.61
C ILE A 84 14.61 -10.30 -5.41
N SER A 85 14.81 -9.71 -4.25
CA SER A 85 16.04 -9.04 -3.85
C SER A 85 17.04 -10.01 -3.19
N GLU A 86 18.30 -9.58 -3.06
CA GLU A 86 19.35 -10.32 -2.33
C GLU A 86 19.02 -10.48 -0.82
N LYS A 87 18.15 -9.63 -0.27
CA LYS A 87 17.76 -9.64 1.15
C LYS A 87 16.54 -10.51 1.43
N ASP A 88 15.86 -10.97 0.37
CA ASP A 88 14.65 -11.76 0.51
C ASP A 88 14.98 -13.18 0.96
N PRO A 89 14.19 -13.79 1.84
CA PRO A 89 14.47 -15.14 2.33
C PRO A 89 14.33 -16.16 1.20
N ILE A 90 15.20 -17.16 1.23
CA ILE A 90 15.08 -18.32 0.33
C ILE A 90 13.80 -19.06 0.67
N GLY A 91 13.00 -19.39 -0.34
CA GLY A 91 11.73 -20.09 -0.19
C GLY A 91 11.27 -20.70 -1.49
N ILE A 92 10.08 -21.27 -1.49
CA ILE A 92 9.46 -21.83 -2.70
C ILE A 92 8.22 -21.01 -3.10
N ILE A 93 7.88 -21.04 -4.38
CA ILE A 93 6.60 -20.44 -4.84
C ILE A 93 5.44 -21.41 -4.65
N SER A 94 4.26 -20.85 -4.33
CA SER A 94 2.99 -21.58 -4.33
C SER A 94 2.45 -21.80 -5.75
N GLN A 95 1.38 -22.58 -5.88
CA GLN A 95 0.66 -22.81 -7.13
C GLN A 95 0.23 -21.52 -7.84
N ALA A 96 -0.03 -20.46 -7.08
CA ALA A 96 -0.55 -19.19 -7.58
C ALA A 96 0.51 -18.27 -8.18
N LEU A 97 1.77 -18.72 -8.27
CA LEU A 97 2.89 -17.93 -8.79
C LEU A 97 3.58 -18.59 -9.99
N LEU A 98 4.25 -17.76 -10.76
CA LEU A 98 5.17 -18.09 -11.85
C LEU A 98 6.50 -17.37 -11.57
N ILE A 99 7.63 -18.06 -11.70
CA ILE A 99 8.95 -17.45 -11.77
C ILE A 99 9.35 -17.26 -13.23
N LEU A 100 9.86 -16.09 -13.58
CA LEU A 100 10.65 -15.83 -14.77
C LEU A 100 12.09 -15.50 -14.35
N ARG A 101 13.04 -16.30 -14.81
CA ARG A 101 14.47 -16.13 -14.53
C ARG A 101 15.19 -15.64 -15.76
N ALA A 102 15.61 -14.38 -15.75
CA ALA A 102 16.24 -13.72 -16.89
C ALA A 102 17.64 -14.28 -17.19
N ASN A 103 17.99 -14.33 -18.48
CA ASN A 103 19.37 -14.51 -18.91
C ASN A 103 20.07 -13.14 -18.88
N THR A 104 20.92 -12.94 -17.89
CA THR A 104 21.57 -11.63 -17.65
C THR A 104 22.58 -11.21 -18.72
N ASP A 105 22.96 -12.12 -19.62
CA ASP A 105 23.81 -11.78 -20.79
C ASP A 105 23.03 -11.01 -21.86
N ILE A 106 21.67 -11.06 -21.79
CA ILE A 106 20.80 -10.45 -22.81
C ILE A 106 19.90 -9.37 -22.19
N VAL A 107 19.32 -9.65 -21.00
CA VAL A 107 18.36 -8.75 -20.37
C VAL A 107 18.61 -8.64 -18.87
N LEU A 108 18.62 -7.40 -18.37
CA LEU A 108 18.62 -7.14 -16.93
C LEU A 108 17.28 -7.56 -16.32
N PRO A 109 17.27 -8.30 -15.20
CA PRO A 109 16.03 -8.66 -14.49
C PRO A 109 15.18 -7.44 -14.14
N GLU A 110 15.81 -6.35 -13.72
CA GLU A 110 15.18 -5.07 -13.41
C GLU A 110 14.50 -4.43 -14.64
N TYR A 111 15.14 -4.55 -15.84
CA TYR A 111 14.53 -4.08 -17.09
C TYR A 111 13.29 -4.93 -17.43
N LEU A 112 13.40 -6.25 -17.34
CA LEU A 112 12.27 -7.15 -17.57
C LEU A 112 11.13 -6.92 -16.57
N PHE A 113 11.45 -6.60 -15.32
CA PHE A 113 10.48 -6.21 -14.31
C PHE A 113 9.68 -4.98 -14.73
N TYR A 114 10.33 -3.89 -15.16
CA TYR A 114 9.64 -2.69 -15.64
C TYR A 114 8.87 -2.94 -16.94
N PHE A 115 9.41 -3.73 -17.85
CA PHE A 115 8.69 -4.15 -19.04
C PHE A 115 7.37 -4.84 -18.69
N LEU A 116 7.39 -5.80 -17.77
CA LEU A 116 6.19 -6.53 -17.35
C LEU A 116 5.19 -5.67 -16.54
N LYS A 117 5.64 -4.60 -15.92
CA LYS A 117 4.79 -3.59 -15.27
C LYS A 117 4.15 -2.62 -16.26
N SER A 118 4.70 -2.45 -17.45
CA SER A 118 4.10 -1.59 -18.47
C SER A 118 2.79 -2.19 -19.00
N ASP A 119 1.91 -1.33 -19.52
CA ASP A 119 0.63 -1.77 -20.09
C ASP A 119 0.79 -2.84 -21.15
N TYR A 120 1.80 -2.68 -22.02
CA TYR A 120 2.09 -3.67 -23.05
C TYR A 120 2.54 -5.02 -22.46
N GLY A 121 3.48 -5.01 -21.53
CA GLY A 121 3.98 -6.21 -20.86
C GLY A 121 2.87 -6.90 -20.06
N TYR A 122 2.14 -6.15 -19.25
CA TYR A 122 1.00 -6.66 -18.46
C TYR A 122 -0.06 -7.31 -19.37
N ASN A 123 -0.53 -6.59 -20.39
CA ASN A 123 -1.56 -7.10 -21.30
C ASN A 123 -1.08 -8.31 -22.12
N SER A 124 0.23 -8.46 -22.32
CA SER A 124 0.82 -9.61 -23.03
C SER A 124 0.80 -10.90 -22.22
N ILE A 125 0.88 -10.81 -20.88
CA ILE A 125 0.90 -12.01 -20.00
C ILE A 125 -0.47 -12.44 -19.51
N ILE A 126 -1.52 -11.64 -19.73
CA ILE A 126 -2.89 -11.99 -19.38
C ILE A 126 -3.67 -12.43 -20.62
N SER A 127 -4.67 -13.29 -20.41
CA SER A 127 -5.61 -13.74 -21.44
C SER A 127 -7.03 -13.39 -21.02
N ARG A 128 -7.78 -12.78 -21.91
CA ARG A 128 -9.22 -12.53 -21.73
C ARG A 128 -10.00 -13.51 -22.58
N SER A 129 -10.87 -14.31 -21.98
CA SER A 129 -11.77 -15.18 -22.72
C SER A 129 -12.82 -14.34 -23.44
N MET A 130 -13.08 -14.62 -24.73
CA MET A 130 -14.17 -13.97 -25.45
C MET A 130 -15.51 -14.29 -24.77
N GLY A 131 -16.28 -13.26 -24.41
CA GLY A 131 -17.60 -13.38 -23.79
C GLY A 131 -17.59 -13.67 -22.28
N SER A 132 -16.42 -13.77 -21.61
CA SER A 132 -16.32 -13.92 -20.15
C SER A 132 -15.59 -12.73 -19.52
N VAL A 133 -16.06 -12.33 -18.33
CA VAL A 133 -15.41 -11.28 -17.50
C VAL A 133 -14.13 -11.81 -16.84
N GLN A 134 -13.87 -13.12 -16.92
CA GLN A 134 -12.76 -13.76 -16.22
C GLN A 134 -11.44 -13.55 -16.96
N VAL A 135 -10.52 -12.84 -16.30
CA VAL A 135 -9.13 -12.66 -16.73
C VAL A 135 -8.28 -13.81 -16.16
N ASN A 136 -7.45 -14.43 -16.98
CA ASN A 136 -6.56 -15.51 -16.57
C ASN A 136 -5.15 -15.21 -17.07
N ILE A 137 -4.13 -15.81 -16.42
CA ILE A 137 -2.79 -15.79 -17.01
C ILE A 137 -2.80 -16.56 -18.33
N ALA A 138 -2.11 -16.02 -19.32
CA ALA A 138 -1.99 -16.68 -20.63
C ALA A 138 -1.27 -18.05 -20.51
N LYS A 139 -1.52 -18.95 -21.46
CA LYS A 139 -0.81 -20.24 -21.53
C LYS A 139 0.70 -20.01 -21.71
N ARG A 140 1.51 -20.97 -21.24
CA ARG A 140 2.97 -20.92 -21.33
C ARG A 140 3.47 -20.56 -22.72
N GLU A 141 2.95 -21.22 -23.76
CA GLU A 141 3.33 -20.99 -25.15
C GLU A 141 3.10 -19.55 -25.62
N VAL A 142 2.00 -18.92 -25.12
CA VAL A 142 1.69 -17.52 -25.42
C VAL A 142 2.70 -16.61 -24.73
N ILE A 143 2.95 -16.84 -23.45
CA ILE A 143 3.91 -16.03 -22.65
C ILE A 143 5.32 -16.17 -23.23
N GLU A 144 5.78 -17.38 -23.52
CA GLU A 144 7.11 -17.64 -24.07
C GLU A 144 7.33 -17.01 -25.46
N ASN A 145 6.27 -16.77 -26.23
CA ASN A 145 6.31 -16.16 -27.55
C ASN A 145 6.01 -14.65 -27.57
N ILE A 146 5.86 -13.99 -26.40
CA ILE A 146 5.74 -12.52 -26.32
C ILE A 146 7.00 -11.92 -26.96
N LYS A 147 6.79 -11.01 -27.91
CA LYS A 147 7.87 -10.28 -28.58
C LYS A 147 8.24 -9.06 -27.73
N ILE A 148 9.52 -8.89 -27.49
CA ILE A 148 10.08 -7.82 -26.69
C ILE A 148 11.24 -7.17 -27.46
N ASN A 149 11.17 -5.86 -27.60
CA ASN A 149 12.32 -5.10 -28.10
C ASN A 149 13.30 -4.90 -26.94
N ILE A 150 14.45 -5.55 -27.02
CA ILE A 150 15.50 -5.47 -26.03
C ILE A 150 16.59 -4.51 -26.54
N PRO A 151 16.80 -3.36 -25.88
CA PRO A 151 17.92 -2.47 -26.19
C PRO A 151 19.24 -3.06 -25.71
N SER A 152 20.36 -2.39 -25.95
CA SER A 152 21.66 -2.79 -25.43
C SER A 152 21.64 -2.80 -23.89
N LEU A 153 22.48 -3.63 -23.25
CA LEU A 153 22.60 -3.68 -21.78
C LEU A 153 22.86 -2.30 -21.18
N LYS A 154 23.69 -1.48 -21.84
CA LYS A 154 23.98 -0.10 -21.41
C LYS A 154 22.72 0.80 -21.42
N GLU A 155 21.86 0.64 -22.41
CA GLU A 155 20.59 1.39 -22.46
C GLU A 155 19.61 0.86 -21.41
N GLN A 156 19.56 -0.48 -21.21
CA GLN A 156 18.78 -1.08 -20.13
C GLN A 156 19.20 -0.53 -18.76
N GLU A 157 20.52 -0.43 -18.49
CA GLU A 157 21.05 0.15 -17.25
C GLU A 157 20.58 1.59 -17.04
N LYS A 158 20.60 2.43 -18.10
CA LYS A 158 20.11 3.80 -18.03
C LYS A 158 18.60 3.85 -17.71
N ILE A 159 17.79 3.03 -18.39
CA ILE A 159 16.34 2.94 -18.17
C ILE A 159 16.05 2.49 -16.74
N VAL A 160 16.69 1.41 -16.30
CA VAL A 160 16.54 0.87 -14.95
C VAL A 160 16.91 1.91 -13.91
N LYS A 161 18.04 2.62 -14.09
CA LYS A 161 18.49 3.67 -13.16
C LYS A 161 17.47 4.79 -13.00
N ILE A 162 16.85 5.24 -14.09
CA ILE A 162 15.82 6.29 -14.05
C ILE A 162 14.61 5.83 -13.24
N LEU A 163 14.06 4.66 -13.59
CA LEU A 163 12.84 4.15 -12.98
C LEU A 163 13.05 3.70 -11.53
N SER A 164 14.17 3.02 -11.25
CA SER A 164 14.50 2.57 -9.89
C SER A 164 14.75 3.74 -8.93
N ASN A 165 15.38 4.83 -9.38
CA ASN A 165 15.57 6.02 -8.55
C ASN A 165 14.22 6.62 -8.12
N ILE A 166 13.21 6.61 -8.99
CA ILE A 166 11.86 7.08 -8.66
C ILE A 166 11.22 6.16 -7.61
N ASP A 167 11.23 4.84 -7.85
CA ASP A 167 10.65 3.85 -6.92
C ASP A 167 11.38 3.87 -5.57
N GLU A 168 12.71 4.02 -5.56
CA GLU A 168 13.51 4.12 -4.34
C GLU A 168 13.21 5.40 -3.56
N LYS A 169 13.01 6.52 -4.25
CA LYS A 169 12.61 7.78 -3.61
C LYS A 169 11.23 7.66 -2.97
N ILE A 170 10.25 7.04 -3.64
CA ILE A 170 8.91 6.76 -3.08
C ILE A 170 9.04 5.88 -1.84
N LYS A 171 9.86 4.82 -1.89
CA LYS A 171 10.11 3.93 -0.75
C LYS A 171 10.71 4.66 0.45
N LEU A 172 11.74 5.47 0.22
CA LEU A 172 12.36 6.29 1.27
C LEU A 172 11.37 7.30 1.86
N ASN A 173 10.57 7.93 1.04
CA ASN A 173 9.53 8.85 1.47
C ASN A 173 8.50 8.16 2.38
N ASN A 174 8.07 6.93 2.06
CA ASN A 174 7.17 6.17 2.92
C ASN A 174 7.82 5.82 4.26
N GLN A 175 9.10 5.43 4.28
CA GLN A 175 9.85 5.20 5.53
C GLN A 175 9.98 6.47 6.37
N ILE A 176 10.18 7.63 5.74
CA ILE A 176 10.19 8.92 6.45
C ILE A 176 8.81 9.18 7.08
N ASN A 177 7.72 8.94 6.35
CA ASN A 177 6.37 9.10 6.88
C ASN A 177 6.10 8.19 8.10
N ASP A 178 6.50 6.92 8.04
CA ASP A 178 6.39 5.99 9.17
C ASP A 178 7.18 6.50 10.38
N ASN A 179 8.37 7.03 10.17
CA ASN A 179 9.19 7.60 11.25
C ASN A 179 8.59 8.90 11.82
N LEU A 180 8.00 9.76 10.98
CA LEU A 180 7.29 10.96 11.45
C LEU A 180 6.16 10.62 12.39
N PHE A 181 5.37 9.58 12.07
CA PHE A 181 4.31 9.11 12.96
C PHE A 181 4.86 8.52 14.25
N LYS A 182 5.92 7.71 14.20
CA LYS A 182 6.57 7.17 15.42
C LYS A 182 7.09 8.28 16.33
N ILE A 183 7.71 9.30 15.76
CA ILE A 183 8.21 10.47 16.50
C ILE A 183 7.03 11.22 17.15
N GLY A 184 5.96 11.49 16.42
CA GLY A 184 4.80 12.19 16.94
C GLY A 184 4.09 11.40 18.04
N ASP A 185 3.91 10.08 17.86
CA ASP A 185 3.33 9.19 18.89
C ASP A 185 4.19 9.19 20.16
N GLN A 186 5.52 9.13 20.05
CA GLN A 186 6.43 9.19 21.20
C GLN A 186 6.39 10.54 21.89
N LEU A 187 6.37 11.63 21.12
CA LEU A 187 6.27 12.97 21.67
C LEU A 187 4.97 13.18 22.43
N TYR A 188 3.84 12.72 21.90
CA TYR A 188 2.56 12.80 22.60
C TYR A 188 2.58 11.95 23.87
N PHE A 189 3.04 10.71 23.81
CA PHE A 189 3.14 9.84 24.98
C PHE A 189 4.00 10.48 26.08
N GLU A 190 5.22 10.91 25.76
CA GLU A 190 6.16 11.45 26.75
C GLU A 190 5.72 12.77 27.40
N ASN A 191 4.91 13.55 26.71
CA ASN A 191 4.54 14.89 27.19
C ASN A 191 3.10 15.00 27.67
N PHE A 192 2.25 14.01 27.38
CA PHE A 192 0.82 14.05 27.72
C PHE A 192 0.33 12.70 28.27
N ASP A 193 0.29 11.64 27.47
CA ASP A 193 -0.46 10.41 27.78
C ASP A 193 0.09 9.67 29.02
N LYS A 194 1.40 9.66 29.22
CA LYS A 194 2.02 9.01 30.39
C LYS A 194 1.52 9.61 31.72
N TYR A 195 1.02 10.83 31.70
CA TYR A 195 0.48 11.51 32.89
C TYR A 195 -1.01 11.22 33.15
N LYS A 196 -1.65 10.38 32.34
CA LYS A 196 -3.09 10.10 32.45
C LYS A 196 -3.52 9.57 33.82
N LYS A 197 -2.61 8.89 34.54
CA LYS A 197 -2.87 8.36 35.90
C LYS A 197 -2.61 9.39 37.02
N GLU A 198 -1.68 10.32 36.79
CA GLU A 198 -1.28 11.34 37.76
C GLU A 198 -0.92 12.61 36.99
N LEU A 199 -1.91 13.52 36.95
CA LEU A 199 -1.81 14.72 36.12
C LEU A 199 -0.95 15.79 36.82
N PRO A 200 0.07 16.34 36.15
CA PRO A 200 0.78 17.52 36.64
C PRO A 200 -0.13 18.75 36.72
N ASP A 201 0.30 19.77 37.46
CA ASP A 201 -0.42 21.04 37.55
C ASP A 201 -0.70 21.64 36.18
N GLY A 202 -1.97 22.01 35.94
CA GLY A 202 -2.42 22.58 34.67
C GLY A 202 -2.71 21.56 33.56
N TYR A 203 -2.44 20.26 33.80
CA TYR A 203 -2.86 19.21 32.88
C TYR A 203 -4.27 18.74 33.18
N ARG A 204 -4.99 18.30 32.16
CA ARG A 204 -6.36 17.80 32.34
C ARG A 204 -6.70 16.73 31.28
N ILE A 205 -7.61 15.87 31.64
CA ILE A 205 -8.27 14.95 30.70
C ILE A 205 -9.44 15.70 30.06
N VAL A 206 -9.53 15.65 28.76
CA VAL A 206 -10.63 16.24 27.98
C VAL A 206 -11.32 15.16 27.13
N LYS A 207 -12.63 15.33 26.94
CA LYS A 207 -13.40 14.48 26.04
C LYS A 207 -13.26 14.97 24.60
N LEU A 208 -13.23 14.04 23.66
CA LEU A 208 -13.10 14.36 22.24
C LEU A 208 -14.22 15.31 21.77
N GLY A 209 -15.47 15.07 22.19
CA GLY A 209 -16.60 15.93 21.85
C GLY A 209 -16.46 17.39 22.31
N ASP A 210 -15.64 17.67 23.36
CA ASP A 210 -15.39 19.01 23.85
C ASP A 210 -14.22 19.73 23.13
N ALA A 211 -13.47 19.00 22.33
CA ALA A 211 -12.24 19.47 21.68
C ALA A 211 -12.37 19.63 20.15
N VAL A 212 -13.43 19.10 19.55
CA VAL A 212 -13.61 19.06 18.09
C VAL A 212 -14.95 19.63 17.64
N SER A 213 -14.97 20.15 16.42
CA SER A 213 -16.19 20.34 15.64
C SER A 213 -16.42 19.09 14.78
N ASN A 214 -17.63 18.53 14.84
CA ASN A 214 -18.06 17.38 14.05
C ASN A 214 -18.83 17.85 12.81
N TYR A 215 -18.47 17.32 11.64
CA TYR A 215 -19.04 17.68 10.34
C TYR A 215 -19.85 16.54 9.69
N ASP A 216 -20.24 15.53 10.44
CA ASP A 216 -20.98 14.35 9.93
C ASP A 216 -22.28 14.72 9.20
N SER A 217 -22.96 15.78 9.62
CA SER A 217 -24.19 16.26 9.00
C SER A 217 -23.99 16.78 7.57
N LYS A 218 -22.75 17.08 7.16
CA LYS A 218 -22.43 17.54 5.80
C LYS A 218 -22.14 16.39 4.83
N ARG A 219 -21.98 15.16 5.34
CA ARG A 219 -21.69 13.99 4.51
C ARG A 219 -22.87 13.68 3.60
N LYS A 220 -22.57 13.27 2.36
CA LYS A 220 -23.56 12.80 1.38
C LYS A 220 -23.06 11.51 0.77
N PRO A 221 -23.56 10.34 1.23
CA PRO A 221 -23.14 9.08 0.67
C PRO A 221 -23.62 8.95 -0.78
N MET A 222 -22.76 8.43 -1.65
CA MET A 222 -23.08 8.10 -3.04
C MET A 222 -23.01 6.58 -3.19
N SER A 223 -24.03 6.01 -3.86
CA SER A 223 -24.01 4.62 -4.27
C SER A 223 -22.89 4.36 -5.29
N ARG A 224 -22.50 3.10 -5.48
CA ARG A 224 -21.52 2.75 -6.51
C ARG A 224 -21.93 3.24 -7.90
N ARG A 225 -23.20 3.08 -8.26
CA ARG A 225 -23.75 3.51 -9.56
C ARG A 225 -23.66 5.02 -9.75
N GLU A 226 -23.94 5.80 -8.71
CA GLU A 226 -23.81 7.25 -8.76
C GLU A 226 -22.34 7.65 -8.97
N ARG A 227 -21.39 7.05 -8.23
CA ARG A 227 -19.96 7.34 -8.43
C ARG A 227 -19.48 6.98 -9.84
N GLU A 228 -19.96 5.87 -10.42
CA GLU A 228 -19.65 5.49 -11.80
C GLU A 228 -20.11 6.55 -12.84
N LEU A 229 -21.16 7.32 -12.52
CA LEU A 229 -21.65 8.43 -13.37
C LEU A 229 -20.93 9.76 -13.09
N HIS A 230 -20.30 9.90 -11.93
CA HIS A 230 -19.65 11.12 -11.45
C HIS A 230 -18.13 10.93 -11.27
N GLN A 231 -17.49 10.18 -12.15
CA GLN A 231 -16.04 9.97 -12.10
C GLN A 231 -15.26 11.26 -12.33
N GLY A 232 -14.22 11.51 -11.52
CA GLY A 232 -13.47 12.76 -11.57
C GLY A 232 -12.13 12.71 -10.85
N LEU A 233 -11.73 13.85 -10.27
CA LEU A 233 -10.39 14.05 -9.70
C LEU A 233 -10.38 14.12 -8.15
N TYR A 234 -11.55 14.32 -7.52
CA TYR A 234 -11.61 14.49 -6.07
C TYR A 234 -11.75 13.16 -5.36
N PRO A 235 -10.93 12.87 -4.34
CA PRO A 235 -10.99 11.60 -3.64
C PRO A 235 -12.30 11.45 -2.88
N TYR A 236 -12.92 10.28 -3.00
CA TYR A 236 -14.09 9.86 -2.25
C TYR A 236 -13.66 8.89 -1.14
N TYR A 237 -13.74 9.35 0.11
CA TYR A 237 -13.25 8.61 1.27
C TYR A 237 -14.31 7.68 1.85
N GLY A 238 -13.85 6.44 2.17
CA GLY A 238 -14.56 5.46 2.99
C GLY A 238 -14.09 5.47 4.45
N ALA A 239 -14.44 4.40 5.18
CA ALA A 239 -14.04 4.23 6.58
C ALA A 239 -12.50 4.17 6.75
N THR A 240 -11.77 3.56 5.81
CA THR A 240 -10.34 3.22 5.95
C THR A 240 -9.44 3.84 4.88
N SER A 241 -9.99 4.21 3.72
CA SER A 241 -9.21 4.64 2.55
C SER A 241 -10.06 5.40 1.54
N ILE A 242 -9.39 5.93 0.51
CA ILE A 242 -10.05 6.38 -0.72
C ILE A 242 -10.62 5.15 -1.43
N ILE A 243 -11.91 5.17 -1.74
CA ILE A 243 -12.63 4.09 -2.41
C ILE A 243 -12.98 4.42 -3.86
N ASP A 244 -12.92 5.71 -4.24
CA ASP A 244 -13.22 6.18 -5.58
C ASP A 244 -12.70 7.62 -5.80
N TYR A 245 -12.87 8.15 -7.02
CA TYR A 245 -12.64 9.55 -7.36
C TYR A 245 -13.87 10.11 -8.08
N VAL A 246 -14.33 11.30 -7.64
CA VAL A 246 -15.56 11.94 -8.14
C VAL A 246 -15.29 13.33 -8.73
N ASP A 247 -16.26 13.85 -9.49
CA ASP A 247 -16.16 15.12 -10.24
C ASP A 247 -16.45 16.37 -9.40
N ASP A 248 -16.96 16.20 -8.18
CA ASP A 248 -17.29 17.31 -7.27
C ASP A 248 -16.79 17.01 -5.84
N TYR A 249 -16.82 18.00 -4.94
CA TYR A 249 -16.37 17.90 -3.57
C TYR A 249 -17.33 18.59 -2.60
N ILE A 250 -17.34 18.14 -1.35
CA ILE A 250 -18.12 18.76 -0.25
C ILE A 250 -17.20 19.45 0.75
N PHE A 251 -15.99 18.94 0.92
CA PHE A 251 -15.04 19.37 1.93
C PHE A 251 -13.79 19.96 1.26
N ASP A 252 -13.26 21.07 1.79
CA ASP A 252 -12.06 21.75 1.27
C ASP A 252 -11.21 22.35 2.41
N TYR A 253 -10.92 21.54 3.43
CA TYR A 253 -10.02 21.88 4.54
C TYR A 253 -9.25 20.64 5.01
N THR A 254 -8.52 20.80 6.11
CA THR A 254 -7.88 19.68 6.78
C THR A 254 -8.85 19.09 7.80
N TYR A 255 -9.05 17.77 7.76
CA TYR A 255 -9.90 17.01 8.68
C TYR A 255 -9.19 15.74 9.17
N LEU A 256 -9.62 15.25 10.31
CA LEU A 256 -9.31 13.93 10.80
C LEU A 256 -10.56 13.06 10.65
N LEU A 257 -10.49 12.04 9.82
CA LEU A 257 -11.55 11.04 9.73
C LEU A 257 -11.29 9.93 10.74
N MET A 258 -12.37 9.46 11.39
CA MET A 258 -12.37 8.28 12.25
C MET A 258 -13.41 7.29 11.73
N GLY A 259 -13.03 6.03 11.52
CA GLY A 259 -13.95 4.99 11.04
C GLY A 259 -15.20 4.90 11.94
N GLU A 260 -16.40 5.00 11.33
CA GLU A 260 -17.69 4.95 12.05
C GLU A 260 -18.29 3.54 12.08
N ASP A 261 -18.22 2.81 10.95
CA ASP A 261 -18.73 1.45 10.84
C ASP A 261 -17.85 0.56 9.95
N GLY A 262 -17.97 -0.75 10.13
CA GLY A 262 -17.13 -1.74 9.48
C GLY A 262 -15.76 -1.86 10.15
N THR A 263 -14.68 -1.46 9.49
CA THR A 263 -13.34 -1.46 10.08
C THR A 263 -13.12 -0.18 10.86
N VAL A 264 -13.48 -0.17 12.13
CA VAL A 264 -13.40 1.01 13.02
C VAL A 264 -12.14 1.03 13.89
N LYS A 265 -11.50 -0.14 14.09
CA LYS A 265 -10.29 -0.29 14.90
C LYS A 265 -9.22 -1.13 14.21
N THR A 266 -7.97 -0.95 14.63
CA THR A 266 -6.84 -1.82 14.32
C THR A 266 -6.89 -3.11 15.15
N ASP A 267 -6.02 -4.06 14.88
CA ASP A 267 -5.90 -5.32 15.66
C ASP A 267 -5.53 -5.05 17.13
N GLU A 268 -4.80 -3.94 17.39
CA GLU A 268 -4.42 -3.51 18.75
C GLU A 268 -5.54 -2.73 19.47
N GLY A 269 -6.69 -2.53 18.85
CA GLY A 269 -7.83 -1.82 19.43
C GLY A 269 -7.80 -0.30 19.28
N TYR A 270 -6.90 0.26 18.47
CA TYR A 270 -6.79 1.70 18.20
C TYR A 270 -7.78 2.14 17.10
N PRO A 271 -8.25 3.41 17.10
CA PRO A 271 -9.15 3.89 16.07
C PRO A 271 -8.48 3.90 14.68
N VAL A 272 -9.24 3.56 13.65
CA VAL A 272 -8.81 3.78 12.26
C VAL A 272 -8.97 5.25 11.94
N LEU A 273 -7.85 5.94 11.73
CA LEU A 273 -7.77 7.37 11.49
C LEU A 273 -7.22 7.66 10.08
N GLN A 274 -7.79 8.67 9.41
CA GLN A 274 -7.28 9.21 8.16
C GLN A 274 -7.13 10.73 8.28
N TYR A 275 -5.92 11.25 8.14
CA TYR A 275 -5.67 12.70 8.06
C TYR A 275 -5.78 13.14 6.61
N ILE A 276 -6.78 13.96 6.30
CA ILE A 276 -7.10 14.37 4.94
C ILE A 276 -7.03 15.89 4.79
N TRP A 277 -6.82 16.35 3.55
CA TRP A 277 -6.74 17.78 3.22
C TRP A 277 -7.21 18.07 1.79
N GLY A 278 -7.54 19.35 1.54
CA GLY A 278 -7.98 19.83 0.24
C GLY A 278 -9.38 19.36 -0.13
N LYS A 279 -9.68 19.39 -1.41
CA LYS A 279 -11.00 19.07 -1.96
C LYS A 279 -11.24 17.58 -1.97
N ASN A 280 -12.31 17.17 -1.29
CA ASN A 280 -12.66 15.76 -1.16
C ASN A 280 -14.15 15.55 -0.87
N TRP A 281 -14.60 14.30 -1.02
CA TRP A 281 -15.93 13.83 -0.69
C TRP A 281 -15.84 12.70 0.33
N ILE A 282 -16.67 12.71 1.35
CA ILE A 282 -16.62 11.74 2.44
C ILE A 282 -17.99 11.05 2.56
N ASN A 283 -17.97 9.72 2.62
CA ASN A 283 -19.19 8.95 2.83
C ASN A 283 -19.61 8.92 4.32
N ASN A 284 -20.66 8.17 4.63
CA ASN A 284 -21.20 8.03 5.98
C ASN A 284 -20.51 6.94 6.84
N HIS A 285 -19.41 6.33 6.37
CA HIS A 285 -18.68 5.30 7.10
C HIS A 285 -17.50 5.84 7.92
N ALA A 286 -17.31 7.15 7.94
CA ALA A 286 -16.29 7.81 8.75
C ALA A 286 -16.82 9.09 9.37
N HIS A 287 -16.57 9.33 10.66
CA HIS A 287 -16.76 10.62 11.32
C HIS A 287 -15.79 11.66 10.74
N VAL A 288 -16.25 12.89 10.60
CA VAL A 288 -15.47 14.01 10.05
C VAL A 288 -15.21 15.02 11.15
N LEU A 289 -13.97 15.06 11.65
CA LEU A 289 -13.57 15.83 12.79
C LEU A 289 -12.60 16.96 12.40
N LYS A 290 -12.73 18.10 13.04
CA LYS A 290 -11.78 19.21 12.96
C LYS A 290 -11.49 19.71 14.36
N GLY A 291 -10.23 19.91 14.68
CA GLY A 291 -9.83 20.50 15.96
C GLY A 291 -10.40 21.91 16.11
N GLU A 292 -10.89 22.24 17.32
CA GLU A 292 -11.46 23.55 17.67
C GLU A 292 -10.68 24.22 18.78
N LYS A 293 -10.52 23.54 19.92
CA LYS A 293 -9.73 24.03 21.07
C LYS A 293 -8.26 23.65 20.99
N ILE A 294 -7.94 22.66 20.18
CA ILE A 294 -6.61 22.18 19.85
C ILE A 294 -6.57 21.88 18.36
N SER A 295 -5.36 21.89 17.75
CA SER A 295 -5.23 21.66 16.31
C SER A 295 -5.64 20.26 15.90
N THR A 296 -6.08 20.10 14.63
CA THR A 296 -6.38 18.78 14.05
C THR A 296 -5.14 17.88 14.09
N GLU A 297 -3.96 18.45 13.92
CA GLU A 297 -2.66 17.76 13.94
C GLU A 297 -2.32 17.22 15.33
N PHE A 298 -2.66 17.97 16.39
CA PHE A 298 -2.55 17.47 17.77
C PHE A 298 -3.47 16.26 18.00
N LEU A 299 -4.71 16.34 17.51
CA LEU A 299 -5.68 15.23 17.62
C LEU A 299 -5.19 13.95 16.92
N VAL A 300 -4.48 14.05 15.81
CA VAL A 300 -3.89 12.87 15.15
C VAL A 300 -3.10 12.05 16.17
N PHE A 301 -2.17 12.68 16.90
CA PHE A 301 -1.29 11.97 17.82
C PHE A 301 -1.98 11.64 19.15
N ALA A 302 -2.91 12.50 19.60
CA ALA A 302 -3.68 12.25 20.80
C ALA A 302 -4.57 11.00 20.69
N LEU A 303 -5.09 10.68 19.50
CA LEU A 303 -6.05 9.60 19.33
C LEU A 303 -5.43 8.29 18.83
N ARG A 304 -4.29 8.33 18.12
CA ARG A 304 -3.73 7.16 17.41
C ARG A 304 -3.46 5.92 18.27
N LYS A 305 -3.21 6.10 19.58
CA LYS A 305 -2.86 5.01 20.50
C LYS A 305 -3.87 4.82 21.63
N ILE A 306 -5.05 5.41 21.53
CA ILE A 306 -6.13 5.20 22.50
C ILE A 306 -6.84 3.88 22.15
N ASN A 307 -6.95 2.98 23.15
CA ASN A 307 -7.78 1.79 22.97
C ASN A 307 -9.26 2.20 23.06
N ILE A 308 -10.03 1.91 21.99
CA ILE A 308 -11.44 2.25 21.86
C ILE A 308 -12.37 1.02 21.90
N GLU A 309 -11.86 -0.17 22.23
CA GLU A 309 -12.65 -1.42 22.17
C GLU A 309 -13.92 -1.36 23.01
N SER A 310 -13.85 -0.77 24.20
CA SER A 310 -15.01 -0.60 25.10
C SER A 310 -16.08 0.34 24.57
N MET A 311 -15.77 1.13 23.54
CA MET A 311 -16.68 2.12 22.93
C MET A 311 -17.35 1.61 21.67
N ILE A 312 -16.91 0.44 21.17
CA ILE A 312 -17.42 -0.18 19.95
C ILE A 312 -18.68 -0.98 20.27
N THR A 313 -19.70 -0.80 19.46
CA THR A 313 -20.97 -1.53 19.53
C THR A 313 -21.15 -2.34 18.24
N GLY A 314 -22.10 -3.31 18.25
CA GLY A 314 -22.41 -4.14 17.08
C GLY A 314 -21.53 -5.37 16.98
N ALA A 315 -22.10 -6.55 17.35
CA ALA A 315 -21.36 -7.83 17.35
C ALA A 315 -21.03 -8.35 15.92
N VAL A 316 -21.87 -8.03 14.92
CA VAL A 316 -21.68 -8.48 13.53
C VAL A 316 -20.98 -7.43 12.69
N GLN A 317 -21.34 -6.17 12.87
CA GLN A 317 -20.72 -5.03 12.19
C GLN A 317 -20.27 -4.03 13.27
N PRO A 318 -18.97 -3.99 13.57
CA PRO A 318 -18.43 -3.04 14.55
C PRO A 318 -18.77 -1.60 14.16
N LYS A 319 -19.25 -0.83 15.16
CA LYS A 319 -19.60 0.58 14.98
C LYS A 319 -19.20 1.38 16.20
N ILE A 320 -18.67 2.58 15.98
CA ILE A 320 -18.54 3.62 17.00
C ILE A 320 -19.47 4.77 16.61
N ASN A 321 -20.52 4.99 17.39
CA ASN A 321 -21.44 6.10 17.16
C ASN A 321 -20.86 7.41 17.70
N GLN A 322 -21.47 8.54 17.31
CA GLN A 322 -21.01 9.86 17.69
C GLN A 322 -21.01 10.06 19.23
N GLU A 323 -21.97 9.49 19.95
CA GLU A 323 -22.03 9.59 21.41
C GLU A 323 -20.83 8.90 22.07
N ASN A 324 -20.48 7.69 21.64
CA ASN A 324 -19.34 6.95 22.16
C ASN A 324 -18.02 7.59 21.75
N MET A 325 -17.90 8.03 20.48
CA MET A 325 -16.75 8.78 20.01
C MET A 325 -16.50 10.04 20.84
N ASN A 326 -17.53 10.81 21.15
CA ASN A 326 -17.43 12.03 21.96
C ASN A 326 -16.95 11.77 23.40
N LYS A 327 -17.09 10.55 23.93
CA LYS A 327 -16.62 10.13 25.26
C LYS A 327 -15.14 9.73 25.28
N ILE A 328 -14.47 9.62 24.14
CA ILE A 328 -13.04 9.31 24.10
C ILE A 328 -12.27 10.38 24.87
N GLU A 329 -11.41 9.94 25.78
CA GLU A 329 -10.66 10.82 26.69
C GLU A 329 -9.17 10.80 26.35
N PHE A 330 -8.58 11.99 26.31
CA PHE A 330 -7.14 12.17 26.12
C PHE A 330 -6.62 13.33 26.98
N VAL A 331 -5.30 13.39 27.17
CA VAL A 331 -4.65 14.38 28.05
C VAL A 331 -4.21 15.59 27.23
N ILE A 332 -4.45 16.77 27.78
CA ILE A 332 -3.84 18.02 27.33
C ILE A 332 -3.10 18.69 28.49
N GLY A 333 -2.09 19.48 28.18
CA GLY A 333 -1.31 20.23 29.17
C GLY A 333 -1.82 21.63 29.39
N THR A 334 -0.94 22.49 29.93
CA THR A 334 -1.16 23.93 30.01
C THR A 334 -1.33 24.55 28.63
N GLU A 335 -1.89 25.74 28.53
CA GLU A 335 -2.06 26.42 27.23
C GLU A 335 -0.74 26.63 26.51
N SER A 336 0.32 27.03 27.24
CA SER A 336 1.66 27.16 26.65
C SER A 336 2.21 25.84 26.11
N LYS A 337 2.04 24.73 26.85
CA LYS A 337 2.49 23.41 26.46
C LYS A 337 1.72 22.90 25.24
N ASN A 338 0.42 23.10 25.21
CA ASN A 338 -0.39 22.73 24.05
C ASN A 338 0.05 23.48 22.79
N ARG A 339 0.24 24.81 22.86
CA ARG A 339 0.73 25.61 21.71
C ARG A 339 2.10 25.17 21.21
N GLU A 340 3.02 24.83 22.12
CA GLU A 340 4.33 24.28 21.75
C GLU A 340 4.18 23.03 20.91
N TYR A 341 3.38 22.06 21.38
CA TYR A 341 3.21 20.77 20.70
C TYR A 341 2.29 20.82 19.48
N GLU A 342 1.31 21.72 19.46
CA GLU A 342 0.53 22.01 18.24
C GLU A 342 1.44 22.48 17.10
N ASN A 343 2.41 23.34 17.37
CA ASN A 343 3.40 23.76 16.36
C ASN A 343 4.27 22.59 15.90
N ILE A 344 4.73 21.74 16.83
CA ILE A 344 5.55 20.57 16.51
C ILE A 344 4.75 19.59 15.64
N PHE A 345 3.55 19.23 16.06
CA PHE A 345 2.70 18.28 15.34
C PHE A 345 2.24 18.83 13.99
N THR A 346 1.95 20.12 13.89
CA THR A 346 1.65 20.79 12.62
C THR A 346 2.84 20.69 11.66
N ASN A 347 4.07 20.88 12.13
CA ASN A 347 5.26 20.73 11.31
C ASN A 347 5.46 19.27 10.85
N ILE A 348 5.24 18.29 11.73
CA ILE A 348 5.29 16.87 11.39
C ILE A 348 4.25 16.56 10.29
N MET A 349 3.00 16.97 10.48
CA MET A 349 1.92 16.68 9.55
C MET A 349 2.06 17.45 8.21
N ASN A 350 2.62 18.66 8.23
CA ASN A 350 2.98 19.38 7.00
C ASN A 350 4.09 18.65 6.23
N LYS A 351 5.09 18.10 6.91
CA LYS A 351 6.13 17.30 6.27
C LYS A 351 5.53 16.02 5.67
N TYR A 352 4.68 15.31 6.42
CA TYR A 352 3.93 14.15 5.94
C TYR A 352 3.12 14.47 4.67
N LYS A 353 2.34 15.55 4.71
CA LYS A 353 1.53 16.01 3.56
C LYS A 353 2.38 16.28 2.32
N ASN A 354 3.48 17.03 2.49
CA ASN A 354 4.39 17.33 1.38
C ASN A 354 4.98 16.06 0.76
N ILE A 355 5.33 15.07 1.58
CA ILE A 355 5.86 13.78 1.12
C ILE A 355 4.80 12.98 0.35
N ILE A 356 3.56 12.95 0.82
CA ILE A 356 2.46 12.30 0.09
C ILE A 356 2.23 12.95 -1.28
N GLU A 357 2.24 14.29 -1.34
CA GLU A 357 2.10 14.99 -2.61
C GLU A 357 3.33 14.81 -3.54
N GLU A 358 4.53 14.71 -2.98
CA GLU A 358 5.73 14.34 -3.75
C GLU A 358 5.61 12.93 -4.32
N ASN A 359 5.17 11.94 -3.52
CA ASN A 359 4.97 10.56 -3.97
C ASN A 359 3.95 10.48 -5.12
N LYS A 360 2.83 11.17 -5.04
CA LYS A 360 1.84 11.23 -6.14
C LYS A 360 2.47 11.74 -7.44
N ARG A 361 3.30 12.79 -7.37
CA ARG A 361 3.99 13.34 -8.55
C ARG A 361 5.03 12.36 -9.10
N LEU A 362 5.76 11.67 -8.24
CA LEU A 362 6.74 10.66 -8.63
C LEU A 362 6.06 9.46 -9.31
N GLU A 363 4.93 8.99 -8.78
CA GLU A 363 4.12 7.93 -9.39
C GLU A 363 3.62 8.35 -10.78
N GLN A 364 3.06 9.54 -10.91
CA GLN A 364 2.63 10.09 -12.20
C GLN A 364 3.80 10.21 -13.19
N LEU A 365 4.95 10.70 -12.72
CA LEU A 365 6.15 10.82 -13.55
C LEU A 365 6.63 9.44 -14.04
N ARG A 366 6.68 8.44 -13.14
CA ARG A 366 7.04 7.06 -13.48
C ARG A 366 6.08 6.50 -14.53
N ASP A 367 4.79 6.67 -14.34
CA ASP A 367 3.75 6.11 -15.21
C ASP A 367 3.76 6.76 -16.62
N ILE A 368 4.17 8.04 -16.72
CA ILE A 368 4.41 8.74 -18.00
C ILE A 368 5.73 8.27 -18.64
N LEU A 369 6.79 8.11 -17.86
CA LEU A 369 8.12 7.76 -18.38
C LEU A 369 8.22 6.30 -18.82
N LEU A 370 7.57 5.40 -18.06
CA LEU A 370 7.67 3.96 -18.30
C LEU A 370 7.36 3.56 -19.75
N PRO A 371 6.20 3.88 -20.35
CA PRO A 371 5.94 3.51 -21.74
C PRO A 371 6.92 4.18 -22.71
N LYS A 372 7.29 5.43 -22.51
CA LYS A 372 8.19 6.16 -23.41
C LYS A 372 9.61 5.60 -23.40
N LEU A 373 10.10 5.17 -22.24
CA LEU A 373 11.41 4.52 -22.10
C LEU A 373 11.40 3.11 -22.72
N MET A 374 10.32 2.35 -22.49
CA MET A 374 10.18 1.00 -23.04
C MET A 374 10.03 0.99 -24.56
N ASN A 375 9.40 2.01 -25.14
CA ASN A 375 9.22 2.16 -26.60
C ASN A 375 10.41 2.84 -27.30
N GLY A 376 11.42 3.31 -26.56
CA GLY A 376 12.57 4.03 -27.13
C GLY A 376 12.24 5.44 -27.64
N GLU A 377 11.15 6.04 -27.18
CA GLU A 377 10.75 7.41 -27.55
C GLU A 377 11.66 8.49 -26.91
N ILE A 378 12.33 8.14 -25.82
CA ILE A 378 13.27 9.02 -25.11
C ILE A 378 14.70 8.72 -25.56
N ASN A 379 15.37 9.74 -26.09
CA ASN A 379 16.79 9.62 -26.44
C ASN A 379 17.65 9.66 -25.17
N LEU A 380 18.14 8.48 -24.77
CA LEU A 380 18.95 8.28 -23.56
C LEU A 380 20.38 8.85 -23.64
N ASP A 381 20.85 9.25 -24.82
CA ASP A 381 22.19 9.83 -24.98
C ASP A 381 22.24 11.31 -24.59
N LYS A 382 21.07 11.91 -24.36
CA LYS A 382 20.93 13.31 -23.92
C LYS A 382 20.67 13.44 -22.40
N ILE A 383 20.60 12.31 -21.69
CA ILE A 383 20.41 12.15 -20.26
C ILE A 383 21.70 11.52 -19.68
#